data_d8f8005207ae6da7ea1701a97903286f
#
_entry.id   d8f8005207ae6da7ea1701a97903286f
#
_cell.length_a   1.000
_cell.length_b   1.000
_cell.length_c   1.000
_cell.angle_alpha   90.00
_cell.angle_beta   90.00
_cell.angle_gamma   90.00
#
_symmetry.space_group_name_H-M   'P 1'
#
loop_
_entity.id
_entity.type
_entity.pdbx_description
1 polymer ?
#
loop_
_entity_poly.entity_id
_entity_poly.type
_entity_poly.pdbx_seq_one_letter_code
_entity_poly.pdbx_strand_id
1 'polypeptide(L)'
;MKKYKIFISGVQKELKAERRAVKDFILGDVLLSEHFNVFLFEDSPAKSKSAEKAYLDEVGKCDVYIGLLGQQYGGIGKAEMSPTEAEFRKAKNAHKDILIYIKGENTEDKSREPGVQKLIKEIKDPKSGYGYRRFNLTDELTVLVYESLIVFLKEKGEISKAGFDQRICDGAKFSDINDAKVQWLLKVARSKRNFPLDVGSSTKDVFTHLKLLKDGKLTNAAILLFGKSPRKFFDQAKIKCIQIPSTEVEKPFTSYHIYEEENLFEQVDKAVSFVLDAIRFPVIQQTHTVQADRPREIPVFAIQEAIVNAVAHRDYNTASSVQVMVFLDRVEIWNSGTLPANLKVEDLKKPHASHPANPTLATAMYYANYIQQVGSGTMEMVKQCKAQGLPEPEFISERNLEFKTILPRDMFTASFLEKKGLNERQMKAVKLIKGKGLIRLADLKEFYPDVADRTLNRDIQALVDKGILKAQGEKKGRRYGI
;
A
#
# COMPACT_ATOMS: atom_id res chain seq x y z
N MET A 1 26.67 -0.04 18.06
CA MET A 1 25.50 -0.19 18.97
C MET A 1 25.51 -1.58 19.60
N LYS A 2 25.05 -1.70 20.85
CA LYS A 2 24.84 -3.03 21.49
C LYS A 2 23.55 -3.61 20.92
N LYS A 3 23.63 -4.77 20.27
CA LYS A 3 22.44 -5.43 19.73
C LYS A 3 21.70 -6.19 20.82
N TYR A 4 20.37 -6.12 20.83
CA TYR A 4 19.51 -6.95 21.68
C TYR A 4 19.52 -8.40 21.21
N LYS A 5 19.53 -9.33 22.12
CA LYS A 5 19.54 -10.76 21.83
C LYS A 5 18.13 -11.34 21.89
N ILE A 6 17.65 -11.90 20.80
CA ILE A 6 16.39 -12.62 20.71
C ILE A 6 16.63 -14.12 20.86
N PHE A 7 15.81 -14.78 21.69
CA PHE A 7 15.71 -16.23 21.76
C PHE A 7 14.37 -16.68 21.18
N ILE A 8 14.37 -17.58 20.19
CA ILE A 8 13.15 -18.11 19.57
C ILE A 8 12.91 -19.52 20.09
N SER A 9 11.82 -19.69 20.85
CA SER A 9 11.33 -20.93 21.44
C SER A 9 10.15 -21.50 20.66
N GLY A 10 9.96 -22.81 20.73
CA GLY A 10 8.84 -23.54 20.14
C GLY A 10 9.23 -24.97 19.83
N VAL A 11 8.25 -25.87 19.73
CA VAL A 11 8.49 -27.31 19.48
C VAL A 11 9.18 -27.49 18.12
N GLN A 12 10.45 -27.91 18.19
CA GLN A 12 11.32 -27.92 17.00
C GLN A 12 10.78 -28.78 15.86
N LYS A 13 10.21 -29.96 16.16
CA LYS A 13 9.66 -30.83 15.11
C LYS A 13 8.45 -30.23 14.39
N GLU A 14 7.61 -29.50 15.10
CA GLU A 14 6.37 -28.93 14.57
C GLU A 14 6.59 -27.55 13.92
N LEU A 15 7.38 -26.69 14.55
CA LEU A 15 7.49 -25.27 14.20
C LEU A 15 8.87 -24.89 13.64
N LYS A 16 9.57 -25.87 13.03
CA LYS A 16 10.91 -25.64 12.46
C LYS A 16 10.92 -24.58 11.36
N ALA A 17 9.94 -24.62 10.48
CA ALA A 17 9.83 -23.68 9.35
C ALA A 17 9.56 -22.25 9.86
N GLU A 18 8.63 -22.10 10.80
CA GLU A 18 8.24 -20.81 11.38
C GLU A 18 9.41 -20.19 12.17
N ARG A 19 10.10 -20.98 12.99
CA ARG A 19 11.27 -20.52 13.77
C ARG A 19 12.38 -20.04 12.85
N ARG A 20 12.67 -20.76 11.78
CA ARG A 20 13.68 -20.39 10.79
C ARG A 20 13.26 -19.12 10.02
N ALA A 21 12.02 -19.05 9.57
CA ALA A 21 11.51 -17.89 8.86
C ALA A 21 11.58 -16.61 9.70
N VAL A 22 11.21 -16.67 10.97
CA VAL A 22 11.34 -15.53 11.92
C VAL A 22 12.79 -15.09 12.02
N LYS A 23 13.74 -16.03 12.17
CA LYS A 23 15.17 -15.70 12.24
C LYS A 23 15.65 -15.05 10.96
N ASP A 24 15.38 -15.67 9.82
CA ASP A 24 15.86 -15.21 8.51
C ASP A 24 15.26 -13.84 8.17
N PHE A 25 14.00 -13.62 8.51
CA PHE A 25 13.34 -12.33 8.38
C PHE A 25 14.01 -11.24 9.22
N ILE A 26 14.24 -11.47 10.52
CA ILE A 26 14.87 -10.48 11.41
C ILE A 26 16.29 -10.13 10.94
N LEU A 27 17.06 -11.13 10.49
CA LEU A 27 18.43 -10.92 10.04
C LEU A 27 18.52 -10.36 8.62
N GLY A 28 17.48 -10.54 7.79
CA GLY A 28 17.36 -10.00 6.44
C GLY A 28 16.78 -8.58 6.39
N ASP A 29 16.06 -8.16 7.42
CA ASP A 29 15.52 -6.79 7.51
C ASP A 29 16.62 -5.80 7.92
N VAL A 30 16.76 -4.70 7.18
CA VAL A 30 17.83 -3.70 7.39
C VAL A 30 17.78 -3.12 8.80
N LEU A 31 16.60 -2.69 9.26
CA LEU A 31 16.44 -2.06 10.58
C LEU A 31 16.63 -3.08 11.71
N LEU A 32 15.93 -4.22 11.63
CA LEU A 32 15.98 -5.21 12.69
C LEU A 32 17.37 -5.83 12.82
N SER A 33 18.08 -6.09 11.71
CA SER A 33 19.44 -6.65 11.73
C SER A 33 20.48 -5.72 12.37
N GLU A 34 20.25 -4.40 12.36
CA GLU A 34 21.08 -3.43 13.08
C GLU A 34 20.91 -3.51 14.60
N HIS A 35 19.69 -3.80 15.06
CA HIS A 35 19.33 -3.75 16.49
C HIS A 35 19.29 -5.12 17.18
N PHE A 36 19.15 -6.22 16.41
CA PHE A 36 18.95 -7.54 17.00
C PHE A 36 19.97 -8.57 16.52
N ASN A 37 20.31 -9.50 17.43
CA ASN A 37 20.91 -10.80 17.15
C ASN A 37 19.93 -11.90 17.51
N VAL A 38 19.81 -12.93 16.67
CA VAL A 38 18.84 -14.01 16.87
C VAL A 38 19.54 -15.32 17.20
N PHE A 39 19.11 -15.96 18.28
CA PHE A 39 19.56 -17.27 18.67
C PHE A 39 18.49 -18.34 18.42
N LEU A 40 18.86 -19.37 17.68
CA LEU A 40 18.14 -20.64 17.56
C LEU A 40 19.01 -21.76 18.12
N PHE A 41 18.42 -22.64 18.91
CA PHE A 41 19.18 -23.73 19.56
C PHE A 41 19.84 -24.67 18.52
N GLU A 42 19.14 -24.95 17.42
CA GLU A 42 19.62 -25.81 16.33
C GLU A 42 20.85 -25.28 15.58
N ASP A 43 21.14 -24.00 15.70
CA ASP A 43 22.33 -23.38 15.08
C ASP A 43 23.54 -23.37 16.03
N SER A 44 23.37 -23.93 17.26
CA SER A 44 24.45 -23.95 18.25
C SER A 44 25.49 -25.03 17.90
N PRO A 45 26.79 -24.72 18.03
CA PRO A 45 27.81 -25.74 17.95
C PRO A 45 27.68 -26.75 19.10
N ALA A 46 28.26 -27.95 18.92
CA ALA A 46 28.33 -28.95 19.99
C ALA A 46 28.98 -28.34 21.25
N LYS A 47 28.36 -28.58 22.40
CA LYS A 47 28.83 -28.09 23.72
C LYS A 47 29.00 -29.26 24.68
N SER A 48 29.94 -29.13 25.60
CA SER A 48 30.21 -30.12 26.67
C SER A 48 29.16 -30.12 27.79
N LYS A 49 28.10 -29.31 27.69
CA LYS A 49 27.00 -29.25 28.65
C LYS A 49 25.79 -30.03 28.12
N SER A 50 24.89 -30.47 29.03
CA SER A 50 23.60 -31.02 28.58
C SER A 50 22.82 -30.01 27.72
N ALA A 51 22.05 -30.51 26.76
CA ALA A 51 21.23 -29.66 25.89
C ALA A 51 20.32 -28.75 26.73
N GLU A 52 19.66 -29.31 27.77
CA GLU A 52 18.76 -28.55 28.64
C GLU A 52 19.48 -27.38 29.35
N LYS A 53 20.65 -27.62 29.93
CA LYS A 53 21.41 -26.53 30.56
C LYS A 53 21.88 -25.49 29.52
N ALA A 54 22.22 -25.92 28.31
CA ALA A 54 22.72 -25.05 27.27
C ALA A 54 21.63 -24.08 26.79
N TYR A 55 20.38 -24.54 26.51
CA TYR A 55 19.33 -23.62 26.04
C TYR A 55 18.78 -22.73 27.16
N LEU A 56 18.64 -23.23 28.40
CA LEU A 56 18.23 -22.40 29.56
C LEU A 56 19.25 -21.30 29.87
N ASP A 57 20.57 -21.59 29.74
CA ASP A 57 21.61 -20.57 29.87
C ASP A 57 21.43 -19.45 28.80
N GLU A 58 21.08 -19.81 27.56
CA GLU A 58 20.89 -18.84 26.51
C GLU A 58 19.59 -18.02 26.67
N VAL A 59 18.50 -18.62 27.14
CA VAL A 59 17.30 -17.88 27.57
C VAL A 59 17.62 -16.86 28.65
N GLY A 60 18.47 -17.24 29.64
CA GLY A 60 18.91 -16.30 30.68
C GLY A 60 19.67 -15.09 30.18
N LYS A 61 20.32 -15.21 29.01
CA LYS A 61 21.12 -14.15 28.35
C LYS A 61 20.38 -13.34 27.31
N CYS A 62 19.17 -13.77 26.88
CA CYS A 62 18.41 -13.00 25.90
C CYS A 62 17.82 -11.74 26.54
N ASP A 63 17.51 -10.75 25.70
CA ASP A 63 16.76 -9.57 26.05
C ASP A 63 15.27 -9.78 25.74
N VAL A 64 14.98 -10.41 24.60
CA VAL A 64 13.63 -10.71 24.11
C VAL A 64 13.46 -12.22 23.94
N TYR A 65 12.40 -12.76 24.47
CA TYR A 65 11.97 -14.14 24.28
C TYR A 65 10.77 -14.19 23.33
N ILE A 66 10.89 -14.91 22.21
CA ILE A 66 9.80 -15.16 21.28
C ILE A 66 9.34 -16.61 21.49
N GLY A 67 8.11 -16.80 21.97
CA GLY A 67 7.49 -18.12 22.17
C GLY A 67 6.49 -18.42 21.06
N LEU A 68 6.74 -19.50 20.30
CA LEU A 68 5.83 -20.02 19.29
C LEU A 68 5.14 -21.27 19.84
N LEU A 69 3.80 -21.26 19.87
CA LEU A 69 2.99 -22.37 20.37
C LEU A 69 2.16 -22.97 19.22
N GLY A 70 2.30 -24.29 19.03
CA GLY A 70 1.56 -25.09 18.06
C GLY A 70 0.58 -26.03 18.72
N GLN A 71 0.38 -27.22 18.12
CA GLN A 71 -0.48 -28.28 18.63
C GLN A 71 0.23 -29.15 19.68
N GLN A 72 1.55 -29.36 19.51
CA GLN A 72 2.34 -30.29 20.30
C GLN A 72 2.95 -29.60 21.52
N TYR A 73 2.94 -30.31 22.65
CA TYR A 73 3.64 -29.87 23.89
C TYR A 73 5.13 -30.14 23.83
N GLY A 74 5.50 -31.19 23.09
CA GLY A 74 6.88 -31.67 23.00
C GLY A 74 7.20 -32.75 24.06
N GLY A 75 8.39 -33.34 23.95
CA GLY A 75 8.85 -34.40 24.89
C GLY A 75 8.99 -33.88 26.29
N ILE A 76 8.55 -34.66 27.27
CA ILE A 76 8.70 -34.32 28.71
C ILE A 76 10.12 -34.65 29.14
N GLY A 77 10.83 -33.64 29.65
CA GLY A 77 12.18 -33.79 30.21
C GLY A 77 12.18 -34.28 31.65
N LYS A 78 13.36 -34.30 32.28
CA LYS A 78 13.53 -34.74 33.70
C LYS A 78 12.76 -33.88 34.71
N ALA A 79 12.41 -32.66 34.34
CA ALA A 79 11.65 -31.71 35.16
C ALA A 79 10.13 -31.83 35.03
N GLU A 80 9.61 -32.92 34.47
CA GLU A 80 8.17 -33.17 34.20
C GLU A 80 7.48 -32.11 33.32
N MET A 81 8.25 -31.30 32.63
CA MET A 81 7.75 -30.31 31.69
C MET A 81 8.48 -30.36 30.33
N SER A 82 7.89 -29.78 29.31
CA SER A 82 8.52 -29.70 27.98
C SER A 82 9.64 -28.65 27.96
N PRO A 83 10.63 -28.79 27.06
CA PRO A 83 11.65 -27.76 26.86
C PRO A 83 11.07 -26.38 26.60
N THR A 84 10.04 -26.28 25.77
CA THR A 84 9.34 -25.01 25.46
C THR A 84 8.73 -24.37 26.69
N GLU A 85 8.09 -25.15 27.58
CA GLU A 85 7.60 -24.62 28.86
C GLU A 85 8.72 -24.23 29.80
N ALA A 86 9.78 -25.03 29.90
CA ALA A 86 10.96 -24.71 30.73
C ALA A 86 11.63 -23.40 30.32
N GLU A 87 11.76 -23.18 28.98
CA GLU A 87 12.26 -21.94 28.40
C GLU A 87 11.37 -20.75 28.76
N PHE A 88 10.05 -20.90 28.59
CA PHE A 88 9.07 -19.87 28.97
C PHE A 88 9.14 -19.53 30.45
N ARG A 89 9.17 -20.54 31.34
CA ARG A 89 9.31 -20.34 32.79
C ARG A 89 10.63 -19.62 33.13
N LYS A 90 11.72 -19.99 32.48
CA LYS A 90 13.02 -19.34 32.64
C LYS A 90 12.98 -17.87 32.20
N ALA A 91 12.38 -17.56 31.06
CA ALA A 91 12.21 -16.20 30.54
C ALA A 91 11.36 -15.36 31.52
N LYS A 92 10.24 -15.91 31.99
CA LYS A 92 9.34 -15.27 32.98
C LYS A 92 10.08 -14.95 34.29
N ASN A 93 10.80 -15.92 34.88
CA ASN A 93 11.53 -15.75 36.12
C ASN A 93 12.72 -14.79 35.98
N ALA A 94 13.27 -14.64 34.77
CA ALA A 94 14.37 -13.73 34.48
C ALA A 94 13.85 -12.35 33.99
N HIS A 95 12.55 -12.07 34.08
CA HIS A 95 11.90 -10.80 33.70
C HIS A 95 12.28 -10.33 32.28
N LYS A 96 12.26 -11.27 31.31
CA LYS A 96 12.55 -10.94 29.90
C LYS A 96 11.34 -10.30 29.25
N ASP A 97 11.57 -9.52 28.19
CA ASP A 97 10.48 -9.08 27.31
C ASP A 97 9.95 -10.31 26.54
N ILE A 98 8.69 -10.70 26.78
CA ILE A 98 8.09 -11.95 26.29
C ILE A 98 7.06 -11.63 25.21
N LEU A 99 7.28 -12.17 24.01
CA LEU A 99 6.38 -12.06 22.84
C LEU A 99 5.84 -13.46 22.51
N ILE A 100 4.53 -13.64 22.53
CA ILE A 100 3.89 -14.96 22.32
C ILE A 100 3.06 -14.96 21.04
N TYR A 101 3.28 -16.00 20.22
CA TYR A 101 2.54 -16.23 18.98
C TYR A 101 1.98 -17.66 18.99
N ILE A 102 0.68 -17.78 18.71
CA ILE A 102 -0.05 -19.07 18.76
C ILE A 102 -0.52 -19.41 17.33
N LYS A 103 -0.06 -20.55 16.79
CA LYS A 103 -0.48 -21.03 15.48
C LYS A 103 -1.91 -21.54 15.52
N GLY A 104 -2.76 -21.16 14.58
CA GLY A 104 -4.15 -21.60 14.46
C GLY A 104 -5.17 -20.76 15.25
N GLU A 105 -6.45 -21.09 15.07
CA GLU A 105 -7.57 -20.36 15.61
C GLU A 105 -7.90 -20.70 17.07
N ASN A 106 -8.71 -19.87 17.73
CA ASN A 106 -9.15 -20.10 19.13
C ASN A 106 -9.93 -21.40 19.30
N THR A 107 -10.69 -21.81 18.27
CA THR A 107 -11.50 -23.04 18.26
C THR A 107 -10.64 -24.30 18.34
N GLU A 108 -9.40 -24.23 17.87
CA GLU A 108 -8.46 -25.34 17.87
C GLU A 108 -7.79 -25.58 19.23
N ASP A 109 -7.89 -24.65 20.18
CA ASP A 109 -7.20 -24.76 21.46
C ASP A 109 -7.61 -26.01 22.24
N LYS A 110 -8.85 -26.49 22.05
CA LYS A 110 -9.36 -27.71 22.70
C LYS A 110 -8.79 -29.02 22.13
N SER A 111 -8.29 -28.98 20.91
CA SER A 111 -7.69 -30.15 20.23
C SER A 111 -6.18 -30.29 20.45
N ARG A 112 -5.53 -29.27 21.07
CA ARG A 112 -4.09 -29.29 21.37
C ARG A 112 -3.76 -30.31 22.48
N GLU A 113 -2.50 -30.69 22.55
CA GLU A 113 -2.02 -31.51 23.69
C GLU A 113 -2.29 -30.82 25.04
N PRO A 114 -2.63 -31.58 26.10
CA PRO A 114 -3.05 -31.01 27.40
C PRO A 114 -2.06 -30.01 28.01
N GLY A 115 -0.74 -30.23 27.85
CA GLY A 115 0.29 -29.34 28.31
C GLY A 115 0.24 -27.97 27.61
N VAL A 116 0.00 -27.95 26.29
CA VAL A 116 -0.16 -26.69 25.51
C VAL A 116 -1.44 -25.98 25.94
N GLN A 117 -2.55 -26.70 26.14
CA GLN A 117 -3.81 -26.11 26.60
C GLN A 117 -3.62 -25.36 27.93
N LYS A 118 -2.92 -26.00 28.88
CA LYS A 118 -2.61 -25.42 30.18
C LYS A 118 -1.75 -24.15 30.05
N LEU A 119 -0.72 -24.21 29.21
CA LEU A 119 0.17 -23.08 28.99
C LEU A 119 -0.54 -21.91 28.31
N ILE A 120 -1.37 -22.18 27.28
CA ILE A 120 -2.18 -21.15 26.62
C ILE A 120 -3.18 -20.53 27.59
N LYS A 121 -3.81 -21.34 28.45
CA LYS A 121 -4.74 -20.81 29.46
C LYS A 121 -4.05 -19.85 30.43
N GLU A 122 -2.82 -20.15 30.86
CA GLU A 122 -2.01 -19.25 31.69
C GLU A 122 -1.63 -17.96 30.94
N ILE A 123 -1.17 -18.07 29.69
CA ILE A 123 -0.82 -16.93 28.86
C ILE A 123 -2.02 -16.01 28.63
N LYS A 124 -3.22 -16.56 28.47
CA LYS A 124 -4.46 -15.82 28.27
C LYS A 124 -5.07 -15.22 29.53
N ASP A 125 -4.51 -15.48 30.71
CA ASP A 125 -5.05 -14.96 31.97
C ASP A 125 -5.06 -13.42 31.97
N PRO A 126 -6.22 -12.78 32.19
CA PRO A 126 -6.31 -11.31 32.09
C PRO A 126 -5.50 -10.54 33.13
N LYS A 127 -5.16 -11.17 34.25
CA LYS A 127 -4.46 -10.52 35.39
C LYS A 127 -2.97 -10.78 35.40
N SER A 128 -2.55 -11.97 35.00
CA SER A 128 -1.17 -12.45 35.15
C SER A 128 -0.58 -12.98 33.82
N GLY A 129 -1.31 -12.94 32.75
CA GLY A 129 -0.92 -13.44 31.43
C GLY A 129 -0.12 -12.44 30.61
N TYR A 130 -0.01 -12.73 29.33
CA TYR A 130 0.76 -11.95 28.36
C TYR A 130 -0.11 -11.55 27.15
N GLY A 131 0.22 -10.44 26.53
CA GLY A 131 -0.27 -10.13 25.20
C GLY A 131 0.20 -11.20 24.20
N TYR A 132 -0.72 -11.73 23.40
CA TYR A 132 -0.38 -12.74 22.39
C TYR A 132 -1.03 -12.38 21.06
N ARG A 133 -0.47 -12.92 19.97
CA ARG A 133 -1.04 -12.84 18.61
C ARG A 133 -1.23 -14.24 18.06
N ARG A 134 -2.16 -14.38 17.11
CA ARG A 134 -2.37 -15.64 16.39
C ARG A 134 -1.97 -15.50 14.94
N PHE A 135 -1.55 -16.61 14.35
CA PHE A 135 -1.17 -16.69 12.95
C PHE A 135 -1.55 -18.06 12.37
N ASN A 136 -1.79 -18.10 11.08
CA ASN A 136 -2.03 -19.34 10.33
C ASN A 136 -0.88 -19.61 9.35
N LEU A 137 -0.36 -18.55 8.72
CA LEU A 137 0.70 -18.63 7.72
C LEU A 137 2.01 -18.06 8.28
N THR A 138 3.13 -18.58 7.79
CA THR A 138 4.47 -18.15 8.19
C THR A 138 4.72 -16.67 7.87
N ASP A 139 4.22 -16.18 6.72
CA ASP A 139 4.35 -14.78 6.33
C ASP A 139 3.58 -13.84 7.27
N GLU A 140 2.40 -14.27 7.76
CA GLU A 140 1.64 -13.54 8.76
C GLU A 140 2.43 -13.44 10.08
N LEU A 141 3.07 -14.53 10.51
CA LEU A 141 3.91 -14.55 11.71
C LEU A 141 5.05 -13.54 11.62
N THR A 142 5.75 -13.46 10.49
CA THR A 142 6.89 -12.53 10.34
C THR A 142 6.46 -11.08 10.45
N VAL A 143 5.29 -10.72 9.92
CA VAL A 143 4.69 -9.38 10.06
C VAL A 143 4.37 -9.06 11.52
N LEU A 144 3.71 -9.98 12.22
CA LEU A 144 3.36 -9.81 13.64
C LEU A 144 4.60 -9.67 14.52
N VAL A 145 5.66 -10.41 14.22
CA VAL A 145 6.95 -10.29 14.89
C VAL A 145 7.58 -8.93 14.62
N TYR A 146 7.58 -8.47 13.36
CA TYR A 146 8.07 -7.15 12.98
C TYR A 146 7.37 -6.05 13.80
N GLU A 147 6.05 -6.03 13.81
CA GLU A 147 5.26 -5.04 14.58
C GLU A 147 5.67 -5.02 16.06
N SER A 148 5.80 -6.19 16.68
CA SER A 148 6.15 -6.31 18.09
C SER A 148 7.57 -5.82 18.38
N LEU A 149 8.54 -6.14 17.51
CA LEU A 149 9.92 -5.69 17.64
C LEU A 149 10.08 -4.18 17.42
N ILE A 150 9.30 -3.58 16.51
CA ILE A 150 9.24 -2.14 16.34
C ILE A 150 8.68 -1.45 17.60
N VAL A 151 7.64 -2.01 18.21
CA VAL A 151 7.11 -1.50 19.49
C VAL A 151 8.19 -1.57 20.58
N PHE A 152 8.86 -2.71 20.72
CA PHE A 152 9.96 -2.90 21.66
C PHE A 152 11.07 -1.84 21.46
N LEU A 153 11.55 -1.62 20.22
CA LEU A 153 12.59 -0.62 19.94
C LEU A 153 12.12 0.80 20.29
N LYS A 154 10.85 1.13 20.03
CA LYS A 154 10.25 2.42 20.42
C LYS A 154 10.19 2.60 21.95
N GLU A 155 9.87 1.55 22.69
CA GLU A 155 9.81 1.57 24.15
C GLU A 155 11.19 1.70 24.77
N LYS A 156 12.20 1.06 24.19
CA LYS A 156 13.61 1.18 24.62
C LYS A 156 14.24 2.51 24.18
N GLY A 157 13.56 3.30 23.33
CA GLY A 157 14.10 4.58 22.81
C GLY A 157 15.15 4.43 21.72
N GLU A 158 15.35 3.22 21.18
CA GLU A 158 16.32 2.94 20.11
C GLU A 158 15.87 3.53 18.77
N ILE A 159 14.56 3.62 18.57
CA ILE A 159 13.97 4.29 17.41
C ILE A 159 12.93 5.32 17.85
N SER A 160 12.76 6.38 17.06
CA SER A 160 11.82 7.45 17.40
C SER A 160 10.38 6.93 17.47
N LYS A 161 9.66 7.30 18.54
CA LYS A 161 8.21 7.10 18.66
C LYS A 161 7.43 7.93 17.62
N ALA A 162 8.01 9.02 17.14
CA ALA A 162 7.43 9.88 16.11
C ALA A 162 7.49 9.20 14.73
N GLY A 163 6.40 9.28 13.97
CA GLY A 163 6.37 8.90 12.57
C GLY A 163 7.43 9.63 11.76
N PHE A 164 7.74 9.15 10.56
CA PHE A 164 8.75 9.75 9.69
C PHE A 164 8.51 11.27 9.51
N ASP A 165 7.28 11.65 9.24
CA ASP A 165 6.87 13.01 8.95
C ASP A 165 7.01 13.98 10.16
N GLN A 166 7.03 13.45 11.39
CA GLN A 166 7.16 14.21 12.64
C GLN A 166 8.60 14.30 13.17
N ARG A 167 9.56 13.64 12.52
CA ARG A 167 10.96 13.73 12.91
C ARG A 167 11.54 15.06 12.46
N ILE A 168 12.52 15.58 13.22
CA ILE A 168 13.31 16.75 12.82
C ILE A 168 14.06 16.40 11.52
N CYS A 169 14.03 17.30 10.55
CA CYS A 169 14.81 17.19 9.34
C CYS A 169 16.22 17.76 9.61
N ASP A 170 17.20 16.88 9.74
CA ASP A 170 18.55 17.30 10.07
C ASP A 170 19.16 18.19 8.97
N GLY A 171 19.80 19.27 9.40
CA GLY A 171 20.42 20.26 8.52
C GLY A 171 19.46 21.21 7.82
N ALA A 172 18.14 21.03 7.94
CA ALA A 172 17.14 21.92 7.34
C ALA A 172 17.07 23.27 8.06
N LYS A 173 16.90 24.33 7.27
CA LYS A 173 16.80 25.72 7.75
C LYS A 173 15.53 26.38 7.19
N PHE A 174 15.06 27.44 7.83
CA PHE A 174 13.93 28.22 7.32
C PHE A 174 14.19 28.81 5.91
N SER A 175 15.43 29.06 5.54
CA SER A 175 15.81 29.46 4.19
C SER A 175 15.52 28.41 3.11
N ASP A 176 15.38 27.15 3.49
CA ASP A 176 15.00 26.06 2.58
C ASP A 176 13.49 26.04 2.29
N ILE A 177 12.68 26.83 3.02
CA ILE A 177 11.23 26.90 2.90
C ILE A 177 10.81 27.91 1.81
N ASN A 178 9.78 27.53 1.05
CA ASN A 178 9.09 28.36 0.08
C ASN A 178 7.93 29.10 0.76
N ASP A 179 8.16 30.33 1.22
CA ASP A 179 7.16 31.15 1.90
C ASP A 179 5.91 31.42 1.02
N ALA A 180 6.08 31.57 -0.29
CA ALA A 180 4.96 31.76 -1.21
C ALA A 180 4.01 30.55 -1.18
N LYS A 181 4.54 29.33 -1.04
CA LYS A 181 3.73 28.11 -0.90
C LYS A 181 2.98 28.05 0.44
N VAL A 182 3.59 28.57 1.51
CA VAL A 182 2.92 28.70 2.82
C VAL A 182 1.75 29.68 2.73
N GLN A 183 1.95 30.85 2.10
CA GLN A 183 0.89 31.83 1.89
C GLN A 183 -0.21 31.31 0.96
N TRP A 184 0.13 30.49 -0.04
CA TRP A 184 -0.85 29.80 -0.86
C TRP A 184 -1.73 28.84 -0.02
N LEU A 185 -1.10 28.02 0.85
CA LEU A 185 -1.84 27.15 1.77
C LEU A 185 -2.82 27.94 2.64
N LEU A 186 -2.37 29.04 3.25
CA LEU A 186 -3.22 29.90 4.07
C LEU A 186 -4.47 30.37 3.33
N LYS A 187 -4.30 30.85 2.10
CA LYS A 187 -5.43 31.29 1.25
C LYS A 187 -6.43 30.16 1.02
N VAL A 188 -5.95 28.97 0.64
CA VAL A 188 -6.81 27.79 0.40
C VAL A 188 -7.47 27.34 1.70
N ALA A 189 -6.71 27.18 2.76
CA ALA A 189 -7.18 26.66 4.04
C ALA A 189 -8.25 27.55 4.67
N ARG A 190 -8.12 28.86 4.61
CA ARG A 190 -9.15 29.79 5.07
C ARG A 190 -10.43 29.71 4.24
N SER A 191 -10.28 29.70 2.92
CA SER A 191 -11.45 29.70 2.02
C SER A 191 -12.22 28.39 2.04
N LYS A 192 -11.57 27.26 2.31
CA LYS A 192 -12.16 25.90 2.18
C LYS A 192 -12.34 25.16 3.52
N ARG A 193 -11.58 25.50 4.55
CA ARG A 193 -11.47 24.69 5.78
C ARG A 193 -11.50 25.50 7.08
N ASN A 194 -11.91 26.76 7.05
CA ASN A 194 -11.99 27.64 8.23
C ASN A 194 -10.69 27.63 9.07
N PHE A 195 -9.54 27.70 8.42
CA PHE A 195 -8.25 27.69 9.10
C PHE A 195 -8.14 28.91 10.03
N PRO A 196 -7.64 28.77 11.27
CA PRO A 196 -7.74 29.82 12.28
C PRO A 196 -6.77 30.99 12.08
N LEU A 197 -5.69 30.80 11.30
CA LEU A 197 -4.69 31.84 11.07
C LEU A 197 -5.04 32.69 9.83
N ASP A 198 -4.73 33.99 9.90
CA ASP A 198 -4.97 34.93 8.81
C ASP A 198 -3.96 34.82 7.68
N VAL A 199 -4.37 35.22 6.48
CA VAL A 199 -3.46 35.38 5.35
C VAL A 199 -2.44 36.45 5.72
N GLY A 200 -1.13 36.15 5.54
CA GLY A 200 -0.04 37.01 6.00
C GLY A 200 0.53 36.62 7.36
N SER A 201 -0.04 35.64 8.07
CA SER A 201 0.58 35.07 9.26
C SER A 201 1.98 34.54 8.93
N SER A 202 2.89 34.60 9.92
CA SER A 202 4.27 34.18 9.71
C SER A 202 4.35 32.68 9.41
N THR A 203 5.33 32.28 8.60
CA THR A 203 5.63 30.85 8.35
C THR A 203 5.81 30.07 9.64
N LYS A 204 6.42 30.68 10.67
CA LYS A 204 6.62 30.05 11.97
C LYS A 204 5.29 29.75 12.68
N ASP A 205 4.33 30.68 12.65
CA ASP A 205 3.02 30.50 13.29
C ASP A 205 2.23 29.40 12.57
N VAL A 206 2.22 29.42 11.23
CA VAL A 206 1.59 28.37 10.41
C VAL A 206 2.18 26.99 10.73
N PHE A 207 3.51 26.91 10.77
CA PHE A 207 4.21 25.65 11.04
C PHE A 207 4.00 25.16 12.47
N THR A 208 3.92 26.06 13.44
CA THR A 208 3.57 25.70 14.81
C THR A 208 2.15 25.12 14.88
N HIS A 209 1.19 25.76 14.24
CA HIS A 209 -0.18 25.30 14.21
C HIS A 209 -0.33 23.93 13.52
N LEU A 210 0.35 23.73 12.41
CA LEU A 210 0.34 22.47 11.64
C LEU A 210 1.26 21.38 12.21
N LYS A 211 1.94 21.63 13.35
CA LYS A 211 2.94 20.73 13.95
C LYS A 211 4.10 20.38 12.99
N LEU A 212 4.46 21.31 12.14
CA LEU A 212 5.61 21.21 11.23
C LEU A 212 6.93 21.64 11.87
N LEU A 213 6.88 22.09 13.13
CA LEU A 213 8.03 22.35 13.99
C LEU A 213 8.04 21.41 15.19
N LYS A 214 9.23 20.97 15.55
CA LYS A 214 9.52 20.25 16.77
C LYS A 214 10.74 20.88 17.42
N ASP A 215 10.63 21.32 18.67
CA ASP A 215 11.70 22.00 19.41
C ASP A 215 12.28 23.22 18.61
N GLY A 216 11.40 23.94 17.90
CA GLY A 216 11.77 25.08 17.06
C GLY A 216 12.49 24.75 15.75
N LYS A 217 12.70 23.44 15.44
CA LYS A 217 13.33 22.93 14.23
C LYS A 217 12.28 22.39 13.24
N LEU A 218 12.60 22.46 11.96
CA LEU A 218 11.74 21.95 10.88
C LEU A 218 11.62 20.42 10.95
N THR A 219 10.40 19.90 10.77
CA THR A 219 10.16 18.46 10.62
C THR A 219 10.35 18.02 9.16
N ASN A 220 10.42 16.68 8.95
CA ASN A 220 10.45 16.12 7.59
C ASN A 220 9.21 16.55 6.79
N ALA A 221 8.02 16.59 7.41
CA ALA A 221 6.81 17.09 6.76
C ALA A 221 6.93 18.54 6.28
N ALA A 222 7.59 19.42 7.06
CA ALA A 222 7.79 20.80 6.66
C ALA A 222 8.57 20.92 5.35
N ILE A 223 9.64 20.14 5.22
CA ILE A 223 10.48 20.12 4.01
C ILE A 223 9.76 19.47 2.84
N LEU A 224 9.09 18.33 3.06
CA LEU A 224 8.37 17.63 2.00
C LEU A 224 7.25 18.48 1.40
N LEU A 225 6.52 19.25 2.23
CA LEU A 225 5.36 20.05 1.79
C LEU A 225 5.74 21.45 1.30
N PHE A 226 6.75 22.07 1.91
CA PHE A 226 7.05 23.49 1.70
C PHE A 226 8.51 23.77 1.33
N GLY A 227 9.34 22.72 1.22
CA GLY A 227 10.73 22.88 0.79
C GLY A 227 10.84 23.41 -0.64
N LYS A 228 11.87 24.26 -0.90
CA LYS A 228 12.22 24.71 -2.25
C LYS A 228 12.79 23.58 -3.10
N SER A 229 13.51 22.64 -2.48
CA SER A 229 14.06 21.43 -3.10
C SER A 229 14.08 20.29 -2.04
N PRO A 230 12.96 19.58 -1.84
CA PRO A 230 12.89 18.46 -0.89
C PRO A 230 13.89 17.34 -1.19
N ARG A 231 14.24 17.15 -2.46
CA ARG A 231 15.23 16.17 -2.93
C ARG A 231 16.57 16.28 -2.23
N LYS A 232 16.99 17.50 -1.86
CA LYS A 232 18.23 17.72 -1.10
C LYS A 232 18.28 16.91 0.20
N PHE A 233 17.13 16.60 0.79
CA PHE A 233 16.98 15.88 2.07
C PHE A 233 16.45 14.47 1.88
N PHE A 234 15.63 14.24 0.85
CA PHE A 234 14.87 13.01 0.62
C PHE A 234 14.90 12.61 -0.87
N ASP A 235 15.97 12.00 -1.32
CA ASP A 235 16.12 11.56 -2.72
C ASP A 235 15.00 10.58 -3.16
N GLN A 236 14.45 9.82 -2.21
CA GLN A 236 13.34 8.89 -2.46
C GLN A 236 11.98 9.58 -2.61
N ALA A 237 11.79 10.83 -2.13
CA ALA A 237 10.51 11.54 -2.12
C ALA A 237 10.12 12.07 -3.51
N LYS A 238 9.87 11.15 -4.45
CA LYS A 238 9.55 11.44 -5.85
C LYS A 238 8.37 10.62 -6.33
N ILE A 239 7.71 11.13 -7.38
CA ILE A 239 6.67 10.42 -8.13
C ILE A 239 7.19 10.14 -9.54
N LYS A 240 7.15 8.88 -9.95
CA LYS A 240 7.46 8.44 -11.32
C LYS A 240 6.16 8.24 -12.08
N CYS A 241 6.02 8.90 -13.21
CA CYS A 241 4.87 8.80 -14.08
C CYS A 241 5.27 8.18 -15.42
N ILE A 242 4.59 7.10 -15.83
CA ILE A 242 4.94 6.30 -17.00
C ILE A 242 3.69 6.07 -17.83
N GLN A 243 3.74 6.35 -19.12
CA GLN A 243 2.69 5.97 -20.06
C GLN A 243 3.15 4.79 -20.90
N ILE A 244 2.38 3.70 -20.85
CA ILE A 244 2.69 2.40 -21.45
C ILE A 244 1.70 2.16 -22.59
N PRO A 245 2.17 1.94 -23.85
CA PRO A 245 1.29 1.79 -25.02
C PRO A 245 0.67 0.39 -25.15
N SER A 246 0.63 -0.38 -24.07
CA SER A 246 0.08 -1.74 -24.03
C SER A 246 -0.65 -2.02 -22.71
N THR A 247 -1.17 -3.23 -22.53
CA THR A 247 -1.75 -3.72 -21.27
C THR A 247 -0.72 -4.34 -20.34
N GLU A 248 0.49 -4.56 -20.82
CA GLU A 248 1.62 -5.10 -20.07
C GLU A 248 2.78 -4.11 -20.07
N VAL A 249 3.71 -4.27 -19.12
CA VAL A 249 4.90 -3.40 -19.03
C VAL A 249 5.87 -3.73 -20.16
N GLU A 250 5.81 -2.97 -21.24
CA GLU A 250 6.64 -3.14 -22.42
C GLU A 250 7.31 -1.82 -22.82
N LYS A 251 8.54 -1.92 -23.32
CA LYS A 251 9.29 -0.79 -23.89
C LYS A 251 9.16 -0.78 -25.42
N PRO A 252 9.22 0.40 -26.08
CA PRO A 252 9.44 1.73 -25.49
C PRO A 252 8.19 2.29 -24.79
N PHE A 253 8.39 3.09 -23.74
CA PHE A 253 7.33 3.85 -23.11
C PHE A 253 6.92 5.04 -24.00
N THR A 254 5.64 5.40 -23.99
CA THR A 254 5.13 6.59 -24.72
C THR A 254 5.65 7.88 -24.07
N SER A 255 5.65 7.93 -22.75
CA SER A 255 6.30 8.99 -21.97
C SER A 255 6.75 8.50 -20.61
N TYR A 256 7.78 9.17 -20.04
CA TYR A 256 8.33 8.87 -18.73
C TYR A 256 8.80 10.16 -18.06
N HIS A 257 8.25 10.47 -16.89
CA HIS A 257 8.58 11.65 -16.11
C HIS A 257 8.90 11.28 -14.67
N ILE A 258 9.85 11.98 -14.07
CA ILE A 258 10.16 11.88 -12.64
C ILE A 258 9.99 13.28 -12.06
N TYR A 259 9.07 13.42 -11.11
CA TYR A 259 8.87 14.64 -10.34
C TYR A 259 9.57 14.49 -9.00
N GLU A 260 10.71 15.15 -8.82
CA GLU A 260 11.60 14.98 -7.67
C GLU A 260 12.15 16.29 -7.11
N GLU A 261 12.12 17.38 -7.87
CA GLU A 261 12.60 18.69 -7.42
C GLU A 261 11.50 19.48 -6.69
N GLU A 262 10.25 19.16 -6.98
CA GLU A 262 9.06 19.83 -6.46
C GLU A 262 8.72 19.38 -5.04
N ASN A 263 8.00 20.22 -4.29
CA ASN A 263 7.34 19.79 -3.06
C ASN A 263 6.16 18.84 -3.35
N LEU A 264 5.68 18.12 -2.33
CA LEU A 264 4.65 17.09 -2.52
C LEU A 264 3.35 17.62 -3.12
N PHE A 265 2.94 18.86 -2.86
CA PHE A 265 1.75 19.43 -3.48
C PHE A 265 1.94 19.54 -5.00
N GLU A 266 3.06 20.05 -5.44
CA GLU A 266 3.37 20.20 -6.87
C GLU A 266 3.59 18.86 -7.56
N GLN A 267 4.23 17.90 -6.87
CA GLN A 267 4.38 16.54 -7.39
C GLN A 267 3.01 15.88 -7.64
N VAL A 268 2.06 16.02 -6.70
CA VAL A 268 0.69 15.52 -6.85
C VAL A 268 0.00 16.19 -8.03
N ASP A 269 0.04 17.53 -8.10
CA ASP A 269 -0.61 18.28 -9.19
C ASP A 269 -0.07 17.87 -10.56
N LYS A 270 1.25 17.71 -10.68
CA LYS A 270 1.91 17.27 -11.92
C LYS A 270 1.56 15.83 -12.28
N ALA A 271 1.51 14.93 -11.29
CA ALA A 271 1.14 13.54 -11.53
C ALA A 271 -0.33 13.39 -11.96
N VAL A 272 -1.24 14.15 -11.33
CA VAL A 272 -2.65 14.19 -11.75
C VAL A 272 -2.76 14.73 -13.17
N SER A 273 -2.07 15.84 -13.49
CA SER A 273 -2.06 16.41 -14.83
C SER A 273 -1.52 15.44 -15.87
N PHE A 274 -0.43 14.72 -15.53
CA PHE A 274 0.14 13.67 -16.41
C PHE A 274 -0.89 12.60 -16.76
N VAL A 275 -1.61 12.06 -15.77
CA VAL A 275 -2.64 11.06 -16.01
C VAL A 275 -3.76 11.63 -16.88
N LEU A 276 -4.24 12.84 -16.55
CA LEU A 276 -5.30 13.49 -17.31
C LEU A 276 -4.92 13.78 -18.77
N ASP A 277 -3.66 14.08 -19.03
CA ASP A 277 -3.15 14.29 -20.38
C ASP A 277 -3.00 12.96 -21.14
N ALA A 278 -2.52 11.92 -20.45
CA ALA A 278 -2.33 10.60 -21.04
C ALA A 278 -3.66 9.88 -21.40
N ILE A 279 -4.75 10.18 -20.64
CA ILE A 279 -6.08 9.61 -20.92
C ILE A 279 -6.97 10.52 -21.79
N ARG A 280 -6.43 11.63 -22.31
CA ARG A 280 -7.18 12.48 -23.26
C ARG A 280 -7.34 11.77 -24.59
N PHE A 281 -8.58 11.64 -25.05
CA PHE A 281 -8.84 11.21 -26.41
C PHE A 281 -8.32 12.24 -27.42
N PRO A 282 -7.74 11.81 -28.55
CA PRO A 282 -7.41 12.72 -29.63
C PRO A 282 -8.66 13.49 -30.08
N VAL A 283 -8.47 14.78 -30.28
CA VAL A 283 -9.54 15.69 -30.74
C VAL A 283 -9.95 15.28 -32.12
N ILE A 284 -11.07 14.59 -32.27
CA ILE A 284 -11.77 14.55 -33.57
C ILE A 284 -12.51 15.88 -33.67
N GLN A 285 -12.06 16.74 -34.56
CA GLN A 285 -12.76 18.00 -34.89
C GLN A 285 -14.21 17.68 -35.20
N GLN A 286 -15.13 18.00 -34.30
CA GLN A 286 -16.53 18.18 -34.64
C GLN A 286 -16.72 19.66 -34.92
N THR A 287 -16.99 19.97 -36.18
CA THR A 287 -17.53 21.25 -36.61
C THR A 287 -18.81 21.58 -35.84
N HIS A 288 -18.85 22.78 -35.25
CA HIS A 288 -20.04 23.49 -34.77
C HIS A 288 -20.47 23.43 -33.28
N THR A 289 -19.59 23.32 -32.28
CA THR A 289 -19.93 23.93 -30.97
C THR A 289 -18.69 24.25 -30.14
N VAL A 290 -18.62 25.47 -29.65
CA VAL A 290 -17.45 26.06 -28.94
C VAL A 290 -17.31 25.57 -27.48
N GLN A 291 -18.27 24.86 -26.94
CA GLN A 291 -18.26 24.31 -25.58
C GLN A 291 -18.80 22.89 -25.58
N ALA A 292 -17.94 21.91 -25.80
CA ALA A 292 -18.28 20.54 -25.50
C ALA A 292 -17.60 20.17 -24.18
N ASP A 293 -18.38 20.05 -23.11
CA ASP A 293 -17.98 19.33 -21.91
C ASP A 293 -17.57 17.92 -22.33
N ARG A 294 -16.26 17.66 -22.37
CA ARG A 294 -15.72 16.35 -22.73
C ARG A 294 -15.75 15.49 -21.48
N PRO A 295 -16.58 14.45 -21.42
CA PRO A 295 -16.53 13.54 -20.28
C PRO A 295 -15.14 12.92 -20.23
N ARG A 296 -14.46 13.10 -19.12
CA ARG A 296 -13.17 12.48 -18.86
C ARG A 296 -13.39 10.97 -18.71
N GLU A 297 -12.43 10.20 -19.19
CA GLU A 297 -12.49 8.74 -19.15
C GLU A 297 -12.58 8.21 -17.71
N ILE A 298 -11.76 8.74 -16.80
CA ILE A 298 -11.80 8.43 -15.36
C ILE A 298 -12.16 9.71 -14.59
N PRO A 299 -12.99 9.62 -13.52
CA PRO A 299 -13.27 10.78 -12.67
C PRO A 299 -11.98 11.41 -12.15
N VAL A 300 -11.87 12.73 -12.27
CA VAL A 300 -10.68 13.48 -11.76
C VAL A 300 -10.47 13.21 -10.29
N PHE A 301 -11.55 13.18 -9.52
CA PHE A 301 -11.51 12.88 -8.10
C PHE A 301 -10.87 11.52 -7.82
N ALA A 302 -11.19 10.48 -8.60
CA ALA A 302 -10.62 9.15 -8.38
C ALA A 302 -9.11 9.11 -8.63
N ILE A 303 -8.63 9.82 -9.66
CA ILE A 303 -7.19 9.94 -9.95
C ILE A 303 -6.49 10.72 -8.83
N GLN A 304 -7.05 11.87 -8.46
CA GLN A 304 -6.48 12.72 -7.41
C GLN A 304 -6.42 11.99 -6.07
N GLU A 305 -7.52 11.38 -5.65
CA GLU A 305 -7.61 10.63 -4.38
C GLU A 305 -6.60 9.49 -4.34
N ALA A 306 -6.47 8.71 -5.42
CA ALA A 306 -5.51 7.60 -5.48
C ALA A 306 -4.04 8.08 -5.35
N ILE A 307 -3.68 9.17 -6.04
CA ILE A 307 -2.32 9.73 -5.98
C ILE A 307 -2.03 10.36 -4.62
N VAL A 308 -2.99 11.13 -4.08
CA VAL A 308 -2.85 11.76 -2.75
C VAL A 308 -2.72 10.71 -1.65
N ASN A 309 -3.54 9.64 -1.69
CA ASN A 309 -3.44 8.53 -0.76
C ASN A 309 -2.09 7.81 -0.86
N ALA A 310 -1.59 7.59 -2.08
CA ALA A 310 -0.27 7.00 -2.27
C ALA A 310 0.85 7.83 -1.62
N VAL A 311 0.77 9.16 -1.69
CA VAL A 311 1.73 10.07 -1.06
C VAL A 311 1.54 10.13 0.46
N ALA A 312 0.29 10.26 0.94
CA ALA A 312 0.00 10.40 2.37
C ALA A 312 0.28 9.13 3.18
N HIS A 313 0.12 7.95 2.56
CA HIS A 313 0.30 6.65 3.21
C HIS A 313 1.62 5.95 2.88
N ARG A 314 2.48 6.57 2.06
CA ARG A 314 3.79 6.04 1.73
C ARG A 314 4.67 5.85 2.96
N ASP A 315 5.46 4.77 3.00
CA ASP A 315 6.59 4.65 3.90
C ASP A 315 7.81 5.39 3.34
N TYR A 316 8.11 6.56 3.90
CA TYR A 316 9.25 7.40 3.52
C TYR A 316 10.59 6.91 4.06
N ASN A 317 10.63 5.85 4.87
CA ASN A 317 11.89 5.22 5.28
C ASN A 317 12.44 4.29 4.19
N THR A 318 11.62 3.89 3.22
CA THR A 318 12.03 3.02 2.11
C THR A 318 12.59 3.83 0.93
N ALA A 319 13.46 3.20 0.14
CA ALA A 319 13.99 3.79 -1.09
C ALA A 319 12.98 3.80 -2.26
N SER A 320 11.86 3.07 -2.16
CA SER A 320 10.83 2.98 -3.21
C SER A 320 10.12 4.32 -3.41
N SER A 321 9.88 4.73 -4.64
CA SER A 321 9.11 5.93 -4.99
C SER A 321 7.65 5.60 -5.28
N VAL A 322 6.75 6.59 -5.21
CA VAL A 322 5.40 6.44 -5.78
C VAL A 322 5.54 6.28 -7.29
N GLN A 323 4.79 5.33 -7.87
CA GLN A 323 4.74 5.10 -9.31
C GLN A 323 3.31 5.25 -9.81
N VAL A 324 3.14 5.99 -10.88
CA VAL A 324 1.87 6.20 -11.58
C VAL A 324 2.04 5.68 -13.00
N MET A 325 1.40 4.57 -13.32
CA MET A 325 1.53 3.92 -14.62
C MET A 325 0.20 3.96 -15.36
N VAL A 326 0.19 4.53 -16.55
CA VAL A 326 -0.98 4.65 -17.41
C VAL A 326 -0.87 3.63 -18.54
N PHE A 327 -1.62 2.54 -18.42
CA PHE A 327 -1.77 1.50 -19.42
C PHE A 327 -2.94 1.82 -20.39
N LEU A 328 -3.13 1.01 -21.41
CA LEU A 328 -4.26 1.15 -22.33
C LEU A 328 -5.62 0.89 -21.66
N ASP A 329 -5.66 -0.01 -20.68
CA ASP A 329 -6.88 -0.51 -20.04
C ASP A 329 -7.06 -0.08 -18.59
N ARG A 330 -6.04 0.53 -17.95
CA ARG A 330 -6.06 0.93 -16.56
C ARG A 330 -5.01 1.99 -16.21
N VAL A 331 -5.17 2.61 -15.06
CA VAL A 331 -4.13 3.41 -14.41
C VAL A 331 -3.78 2.73 -13.09
N GLU A 332 -2.52 2.45 -12.87
CA GLU A 332 -2.02 1.87 -11.63
C GLU A 332 -1.23 2.91 -10.83
N ILE A 333 -1.53 3.02 -9.55
CA ILE A 333 -0.81 3.87 -8.60
C ILE A 333 -0.23 2.98 -7.52
N TRP A 334 1.09 2.94 -7.41
CA TRP A 334 1.84 2.09 -6.48
C TRP A 334 2.57 2.93 -5.46
N ASN A 335 2.57 2.50 -4.21
CA ASN A 335 3.39 3.09 -3.16
C ASN A 335 3.93 2.03 -2.21
N SER A 336 5.09 2.31 -1.60
CA SER A 336 5.60 1.55 -0.46
C SER A 336 4.81 1.97 0.77
N GLY A 337 3.83 1.20 1.13
CA GLY A 337 3.00 1.44 2.29
C GLY A 337 2.15 0.21 2.56
N THR A 338 1.72 0.08 3.79
CA THR A 338 0.88 -1.04 4.23
C THR A 338 -0.42 -0.52 4.79
N LEU A 339 -1.46 -1.32 4.71
CA LEU A 339 -2.68 -1.05 5.47
C LEU A 339 -2.39 -1.24 6.98
N PRO A 340 -3.04 -0.46 7.85
CA PRO A 340 -3.04 -0.75 9.28
C PRO A 340 -3.48 -2.18 9.56
N ALA A 341 -2.89 -2.85 10.56
CA ALA A 341 -3.14 -4.26 10.86
C ALA A 341 -4.63 -4.61 11.14
N ASN A 342 -5.41 -3.61 11.52
CA ASN A 342 -6.85 -3.74 11.79
C ASN A 342 -7.74 -3.44 10.57
N LEU A 343 -7.16 -3.15 9.40
CA LEU A 343 -7.89 -2.80 8.18
C LEU A 343 -7.53 -3.77 7.05
N LYS A 344 -8.53 -4.43 6.49
CA LYS A 344 -8.38 -5.30 5.31
C LYS A 344 -8.68 -4.54 4.03
N VAL A 345 -8.21 -5.05 2.91
CA VAL A 345 -8.45 -4.45 1.58
C VAL A 345 -9.95 -4.31 1.29
N GLU A 346 -10.76 -5.30 1.70
CA GLU A 346 -12.22 -5.30 1.51
C GLU A 346 -12.93 -4.19 2.30
N ASP A 347 -12.31 -3.72 3.39
CA ASP A 347 -12.87 -2.66 4.24
C ASP A 347 -12.69 -1.27 3.61
N LEU A 348 -11.79 -1.11 2.64
CA LEU A 348 -11.62 0.14 1.90
C LEU A 348 -12.85 0.52 1.06
N LYS A 349 -13.72 -0.45 0.78
CA LYS A 349 -15.01 -0.23 0.09
C LYS A 349 -16.17 0.04 1.04
N LYS A 350 -15.92 0.12 2.35
CA LYS A 350 -16.89 0.36 3.42
C LYS A 350 -16.48 1.57 4.26
N PRO A 351 -17.39 2.16 5.07
CA PRO A 351 -17.01 3.19 6.03
C PRO A 351 -15.94 2.68 7.01
N HIS A 352 -14.80 3.34 7.06
CA HIS A 352 -13.69 3.01 7.95
C HIS A 352 -13.02 4.26 8.51
N ALA A 353 -12.36 4.14 9.65
CA ALA A 353 -11.60 5.25 10.21
C ALA A 353 -10.33 5.50 9.39
N SER A 354 -9.98 6.77 9.21
CA SER A 354 -8.72 7.15 8.55
C SER A 354 -7.57 7.08 9.54
N HIS A 355 -6.57 6.24 9.23
CA HIS A 355 -5.34 6.10 10.00
C HIS A 355 -4.13 6.38 9.09
N PRO A 356 -3.81 7.66 8.81
CA PRO A 356 -2.71 7.98 7.90
C PRO A 356 -1.36 7.56 8.49
N ALA A 357 -0.52 6.95 7.67
CA ALA A 357 0.85 6.59 8.04
C ALA A 357 1.70 7.84 8.37
N ASN A 358 1.39 8.96 7.70
CA ASN A 358 2.03 10.26 7.90
C ASN A 358 0.98 11.32 8.31
N PRO A 359 0.58 11.37 9.59
CA PRO A 359 -0.53 12.20 10.05
C PRO A 359 -0.31 13.71 9.87
N THR A 360 0.93 14.19 9.95
CA THR A 360 1.24 15.61 9.74
C THR A 360 1.12 15.99 8.27
N LEU A 361 1.60 15.12 7.34
CA LEU A 361 1.39 15.29 5.91
C LEU A 361 -0.11 15.31 5.57
N ALA A 362 -0.85 14.33 6.08
CA ALA A 362 -2.29 14.22 5.84
C ALA A 362 -3.06 15.45 6.35
N THR A 363 -2.71 15.98 7.52
CA THR A 363 -3.32 17.19 8.08
C THR A 363 -3.07 18.41 7.18
N ALA A 364 -1.86 18.61 6.73
CA ALA A 364 -1.55 19.72 5.82
C ALA A 364 -2.25 19.57 4.46
N MET A 365 -2.31 18.35 3.91
CA MET A 365 -3.04 18.06 2.67
C MET A 365 -4.55 18.26 2.82
N TYR A 366 -5.12 17.98 4.00
CA TYR A 366 -6.51 18.33 4.30
C TYR A 366 -6.76 19.84 4.23
N TYR A 367 -5.92 20.64 4.88
CA TYR A 367 -6.04 22.09 4.81
C TYR A 367 -5.79 22.66 3.42
N ALA A 368 -4.94 22.02 2.63
CA ALA A 368 -4.72 22.34 1.22
C ALA A 368 -5.88 21.86 0.30
N ASN A 369 -6.93 21.24 0.86
CA ASN A 369 -8.09 20.71 0.14
C ASN A 369 -7.79 19.53 -0.82
N TYR A 370 -6.72 18.78 -0.56
CA TYR A 370 -6.40 17.53 -1.29
C TYR A 370 -7.11 16.31 -0.69
N ILE A 371 -7.34 16.27 0.62
CA ILE A 371 -7.93 15.15 1.37
C ILE A 371 -9.25 15.58 2.05
N GLN A 372 -10.20 14.63 2.13
CA GLN A 372 -11.38 14.73 2.97
C GLN A 372 -11.19 13.80 4.18
N GLN A 373 -11.09 14.35 5.39
CA GLN A 373 -10.75 13.61 6.63
C GLN A 373 -11.80 12.59 7.13
N VAL A 374 -12.75 12.17 6.32
CA VAL A 374 -13.91 11.37 6.79
C VAL A 374 -13.74 9.86 6.55
N GLY A 375 -12.59 9.39 6.03
CA GLY A 375 -12.42 7.97 5.67
C GLY A 375 -13.35 7.49 4.56
N SER A 376 -13.89 8.41 3.76
CA SER A 376 -14.83 8.13 2.67
C SER A 376 -14.22 8.25 1.27
N GLY A 377 -12.95 8.63 1.16
CA GLY A 377 -12.30 8.92 -0.13
C GLY A 377 -12.32 7.72 -1.08
N THR A 378 -11.96 6.54 -0.60
CA THR A 378 -11.99 5.30 -1.40
C THR A 378 -13.41 4.89 -1.80
N MET A 379 -14.40 5.09 -0.92
CA MET A 379 -15.81 4.84 -1.22
C MET A 379 -16.33 5.80 -2.30
N GLU A 380 -16.02 7.08 -2.19
CA GLU A 380 -16.42 8.08 -3.18
C GLU A 380 -15.74 7.82 -4.52
N MET A 381 -14.48 7.36 -4.52
CA MET A 381 -13.77 6.89 -5.72
C MET A 381 -14.55 5.77 -6.42
N VAL A 382 -14.95 4.73 -5.68
CA VAL A 382 -15.76 3.61 -6.20
C VAL A 382 -17.10 4.12 -6.74
N LYS A 383 -17.79 4.97 -6.01
CA LYS A 383 -19.08 5.53 -6.38
C LYS A 383 -19.01 6.36 -7.68
N GLN A 384 -18.00 7.22 -7.81
CA GLN A 384 -17.84 8.06 -9.00
C GLN A 384 -17.44 7.24 -10.23
N CYS A 385 -16.58 6.22 -10.09
CA CYS A 385 -16.26 5.31 -11.18
C CYS A 385 -17.53 4.57 -11.66
N LYS A 386 -18.33 4.02 -10.75
CA LYS A 386 -19.61 3.38 -11.09
C LYS A 386 -20.59 4.35 -11.78
N ALA A 387 -20.71 5.58 -11.28
CA ALA A 387 -21.58 6.58 -11.87
C ALA A 387 -21.19 6.95 -13.31
N GLN A 388 -19.91 6.76 -13.67
CA GLN A 388 -19.42 6.93 -15.07
C GLN A 388 -19.50 5.64 -15.90
N GLY A 389 -20.01 4.54 -15.34
CA GLY A 389 -20.11 3.25 -16.01
C GLY A 389 -18.78 2.48 -16.10
N LEU A 390 -17.78 2.87 -15.30
CA LEU A 390 -16.52 2.16 -15.20
C LEU A 390 -16.65 0.97 -14.24
N PRO A 391 -15.80 -0.07 -14.39
CA PRO A 391 -15.61 -1.06 -13.35
C PRO A 391 -15.14 -0.41 -12.04
N GLU A 392 -15.35 -1.11 -10.92
CA GLU A 392 -14.86 -0.63 -9.63
C GLU A 392 -13.34 -0.56 -9.60
N PRO A 393 -12.76 0.45 -8.93
CA PRO A 393 -11.36 0.44 -8.55
C PRO A 393 -10.98 -0.80 -7.75
N GLU A 394 -9.79 -1.33 -8.03
CA GLU A 394 -9.21 -2.44 -7.28
C GLU A 394 -8.12 -1.93 -6.35
N PHE A 395 -8.06 -2.52 -5.17
CA PHE A 395 -7.03 -2.25 -4.17
C PHE A 395 -6.30 -3.55 -3.88
N ILE A 396 -4.96 -3.51 -3.92
CA ILE A 396 -4.12 -4.69 -3.69
C ILE A 396 -3.04 -4.32 -2.67
N SER A 397 -2.92 -5.14 -1.62
CA SER A 397 -1.82 -5.06 -0.66
C SER A 397 -0.94 -6.30 -0.82
N GLU A 398 0.26 -6.12 -1.35
CA GLU A 398 1.19 -7.23 -1.61
C GLU A 398 2.20 -7.36 -0.47
N ARG A 399 2.23 -8.54 0.15
CA ARG A 399 3.22 -8.95 1.17
C ARG A 399 3.43 -7.93 2.30
N ASN A 400 2.45 -7.05 2.54
CA ASN A 400 2.56 -5.92 3.46
C ASN A 400 3.78 -5.00 3.18
N LEU A 401 4.22 -4.89 1.94
CA LEU A 401 5.33 -4.03 1.52
C LEU A 401 4.89 -2.98 0.51
N GLU A 402 3.91 -3.32 -0.34
CA GLU A 402 3.42 -2.45 -1.41
C GLU A 402 1.89 -2.39 -1.39
N PHE A 403 1.38 -1.22 -1.70
CA PHE A 403 -0.05 -0.98 -1.92
C PHE A 403 -0.27 -0.45 -3.33
N LYS A 404 -1.25 -1.03 -4.03
CA LYS A 404 -1.62 -0.67 -5.40
C LYS A 404 -3.08 -0.25 -5.45
N THR A 405 -3.35 0.86 -6.10
CA THR A 405 -4.69 1.27 -6.52
C THR A 405 -4.77 1.15 -8.04
N ILE A 406 -5.72 0.38 -8.54
CA ILE A 406 -5.95 0.19 -9.96
C ILE A 406 -7.27 0.87 -10.32
N LEU A 407 -7.20 1.85 -11.21
CA LEU A 407 -8.35 2.54 -11.79
C LEU A 407 -8.58 2.00 -13.19
N PRO A 408 -9.60 1.17 -13.42
CA PRO A 408 -9.89 0.64 -14.75
C PRO A 408 -10.22 1.75 -15.73
N ARG A 409 -9.74 1.60 -16.95
CA ARG A 409 -10.12 2.42 -18.11
C ARG A 409 -11.08 1.61 -18.94
N ASP A 410 -12.25 2.14 -19.22
CA ASP A 410 -13.14 1.58 -20.23
C ASP A 410 -13.37 2.62 -21.33
N MET A 411 -12.52 2.56 -22.32
CA MET A 411 -12.65 3.41 -23.52
C MET A 411 -13.94 3.13 -24.30
N PHE A 412 -14.68 2.06 -23.94
CA PHE A 412 -15.82 1.57 -24.70
C PHE A 412 -17.07 1.37 -23.83
N THR A 413 -17.30 2.29 -22.85
CA THR A 413 -18.57 2.32 -22.14
C THR A 413 -19.73 2.56 -23.10
N ALA A 414 -20.91 2.03 -22.82
CA ALA A 414 -22.11 2.25 -23.63
C ALA A 414 -22.34 3.76 -23.87
N SER A 415 -22.21 4.58 -22.82
CA SER A 415 -22.34 6.04 -22.90
C SER A 415 -21.31 6.70 -23.82
N PHE A 416 -20.05 6.21 -23.82
CA PHE A 416 -19.03 6.71 -24.74
C PHE A 416 -19.33 6.32 -26.19
N LEU A 417 -19.73 5.07 -26.42
CA LEU A 417 -20.05 4.56 -27.76
C LEU A 417 -21.26 5.27 -28.33
N GLU A 418 -22.29 5.54 -27.53
CA GLU A 418 -23.46 6.35 -27.94
C GLU A 418 -23.06 7.79 -28.33
N LYS A 419 -22.23 8.45 -27.50
CA LYS A 419 -21.71 9.80 -27.81
C LYS A 419 -20.84 9.84 -29.08
N LYS A 420 -20.20 8.72 -29.44
CA LYS A 420 -19.48 8.56 -30.72
C LYS A 420 -20.41 8.32 -31.93
N GLY A 421 -21.71 8.31 -31.69
CA GLY A 421 -22.72 8.08 -32.75
C GLY A 421 -22.62 6.67 -33.33
N LEU A 422 -22.35 5.67 -32.47
CA LEU A 422 -22.38 4.28 -32.87
C LEU A 422 -23.82 3.76 -32.85
N ASN A 423 -24.17 3.00 -33.85
CA ASN A 423 -25.44 2.28 -33.86
C ASN A 423 -25.37 1.01 -32.98
N GLU A 424 -26.52 0.39 -32.68
CA GLU A 424 -26.61 -0.81 -31.82
C GLU A 424 -25.71 -1.96 -32.30
N ARG A 425 -25.61 -2.21 -33.63
CA ARG A 425 -24.77 -3.29 -34.17
C ARG A 425 -23.29 -3.01 -33.94
N GLN A 426 -22.87 -1.75 -34.13
CA GLN A 426 -21.50 -1.30 -33.83
C GLN A 426 -21.17 -1.44 -32.35
N MET A 427 -22.07 -1.02 -31.46
CA MET A 427 -21.91 -1.20 -30.00
C MET A 427 -21.83 -2.69 -29.64
N LYS A 428 -22.65 -3.55 -30.27
CA LYS A 428 -22.60 -4.99 -30.06
C LYS A 428 -21.27 -5.60 -30.49
N ALA A 429 -20.74 -5.15 -31.67
CA ALA A 429 -19.43 -5.60 -32.15
C ALA A 429 -18.32 -5.26 -31.19
N VAL A 430 -18.26 -4.04 -30.66
CA VAL A 430 -17.29 -3.61 -29.63
C VAL A 430 -17.43 -4.45 -28.37
N LYS A 431 -18.67 -4.71 -27.90
CA LYS A 431 -18.92 -5.55 -26.72
C LYS A 431 -18.47 -7.00 -26.91
N LEU A 432 -18.65 -7.55 -28.11
CA LEU A 432 -18.18 -8.90 -28.43
C LEU A 432 -16.65 -8.98 -28.44
N ILE A 433 -15.97 -7.97 -29.00
CA ILE A 433 -14.51 -7.91 -29.02
C ILE A 433 -13.95 -7.82 -27.61
N LYS A 434 -14.55 -7.01 -26.73
CA LYS A 434 -14.17 -6.96 -25.32
C LYS A 434 -14.21 -8.34 -24.64
N GLY A 435 -15.21 -9.15 -24.98
CA GLY A 435 -15.35 -10.49 -24.38
C GLY A 435 -14.47 -11.56 -25.01
N LYS A 436 -14.20 -11.47 -26.32
CA LYS A 436 -13.49 -12.50 -27.10
C LYS A 436 -12.06 -12.12 -27.51
N GLY A 437 -11.66 -10.86 -27.32
CA GLY A 437 -10.37 -10.29 -27.77
C GLY A 437 -10.34 -9.98 -29.26
N LEU A 438 -10.67 -10.94 -30.10
CA LEU A 438 -10.73 -10.81 -31.57
C LEU A 438 -12.02 -11.44 -32.09
N ILE A 439 -12.68 -10.75 -33.05
CA ILE A 439 -13.84 -11.29 -33.75
C ILE A 439 -13.63 -11.32 -35.28
N ARG A 440 -14.40 -12.17 -35.93
CA ARG A 440 -14.61 -12.18 -37.38
C ARG A 440 -15.98 -11.61 -37.72
N LEU A 441 -16.22 -11.28 -38.99
CA LEU A 441 -17.56 -10.88 -39.45
C LEU A 441 -18.61 -11.95 -39.10
N ALA A 442 -18.27 -13.23 -39.22
CA ALA A 442 -19.14 -14.35 -38.89
C ALA A 442 -19.66 -14.31 -37.44
N ASP A 443 -18.82 -13.94 -36.48
CA ASP A 443 -19.22 -13.83 -35.06
C ASP A 443 -20.31 -12.75 -34.87
N LEU A 444 -20.28 -11.67 -35.66
CA LEU A 444 -21.31 -10.64 -35.60
C LEU A 444 -22.58 -11.08 -36.35
N LYS A 445 -22.43 -11.87 -37.42
CA LYS A 445 -23.53 -12.44 -38.19
C LYS A 445 -24.41 -13.37 -37.38
N GLU A 446 -23.82 -14.10 -36.42
CA GLU A 446 -24.58 -14.98 -35.48
C GLU A 446 -25.63 -14.19 -34.67
N PHE A 447 -25.34 -12.91 -34.32
CA PHE A 447 -26.29 -12.07 -33.61
C PHE A 447 -27.26 -11.31 -34.48
N TYR A 448 -26.96 -11.21 -35.77
CA TYR A 448 -27.78 -10.47 -36.77
C TYR A 448 -27.94 -11.30 -38.03
N PRO A 449 -28.62 -12.46 -37.96
CA PRO A 449 -28.74 -13.37 -39.12
C PRO A 449 -29.45 -12.77 -40.32
N ASP A 450 -30.38 -11.85 -40.08
CA ASP A 450 -31.17 -11.21 -41.15
C ASP A 450 -30.49 -9.98 -41.76
N VAL A 451 -29.36 -9.52 -41.23
CA VAL A 451 -28.64 -8.34 -41.75
C VAL A 451 -27.64 -8.79 -42.81
N ALA A 452 -27.69 -8.15 -44.00
CA ALA A 452 -26.76 -8.47 -45.09
C ALA A 452 -25.30 -8.26 -44.69
N ASP A 453 -24.39 -9.15 -45.09
CA ASP A 453 -22.96 -9.12 -44.83
C ASP A 453 -22.30 -7.80 -45.23
N ARG A 454 -22.78 -7.19 -46.33
CA ARG A 454 -22.31 -5.88 -46.77
C ARG A 454 -22.58 -4.79 -45.74
N THR A 455 -23.72 -4.86 -45.03
CA THR A 455 -24.09 -3.90 -44.01
C THR A 455 -23.21 -4.10 -42.75
N LEU A 456 -23.01 -5.35 -42.29
CA LEU A 456 -22.13 -5.67 -41.17
C LEU A 456 -20.68 -5.30 -41.46
N ASN A 457 -20.18 -5.52 -42.68
CA ASN A 457 -18.86 -5.07 -43.12
C ASN A 457 -18.72 -3.55 -43.05
N ARG A 458 -19.73 -2.80 -43.50
CA ARG A 458 -19.74 -1.35 -43.42
C ARG A 458 -19.72 -0.88 -41.95
N ASP A 459 -20.49 -1.52 -41.07
CA ASP A 459 -20.51 -1.19 -39.66
C ASP A 459 -19.13 -1.42 -38.98
N ILE A 460 -18.48 -2.55 -39.30
CA ILE A 460 -17.13 -2.85 -38.76
C ILE A 460 -16.09 -1.90 -39.39
N GLN A 461 -16.16 -1.63 -40.68
CA GLN A 461 -15.23 -0.71 -41.34
C GLN A 461 -15.35 0.71 -40.78
N ALA A 462 -16.56 1.18 -40.48
CA ALA A 462 -16.77 2.46 -39.81
C ALA A 462 -16.15 2.52 -38.40
N LEU A 463 -16.09 1.39 -37.68
CA LEU A 463 -15.37 1.30 -36.38
C LEU A 463 -13.85 1.36 -36.59
N VAL A 464 -13.33 0.77 -37.67
CA VAL A 464 -11.90 0.85 -38.01
C VAL A 464 -11.54 2.29 -38.42
N ASP A 465 -12.36 2.92 -39.27
CA ASP A 465 -12.15 4.31 -39.72
C ASP A 465 -12.24 5.32 -38.57
N LYS A 466 -13.05 5.04 -37.56
CA LYS A 466 -13.11 5.82 -36.29
C LYS A 466 -11.97 5.51 -35.33
N GLY A 467 -11.05 4.61 -35.66
CA GLY A 467 -9.92 4.21 -34.79
C GLY A 467 -10.33 3.41 -33.55
N ILE A 468 -11.54 2.87 -33.52
CA ILE A 468 -12.06 2.06 -32.42
C ILE A 468 -11.58 0.62 -32.55
N LEU A 469 -11.43 0.11 -33.76
CA LEU A 469 -10.95 -1.23 -34.05
C LEU A 469 -9.71 -1.21 -34.94
N LYS A 470 -8.91 -2.25 -34.82
CA LYS A 470 -7.80 -2.58 -35.72
C LYS A 470 -8.12 -3.85 -36.50
N ALA A 471 -7.86 -3.83 -37.79
CA ALA A 471 -8.00 -5.00 -38.64
C ALA A 471 -6.67 -5.78 -38.67
N GLN A 472 -6.73 -7.10 -38.50
CA GLN A 472 -5.58 -8.01 -38.59
C GLN A 472 -5.83 -9.10 -39.62
N GLY A 473 -4.86 -9.34 -40.50
CA GLY A 473 -4.94 -10.33 -41.55
C GLY A 473 -5.69 -9.83 -42.79
N GLU A 474 -5.74 -10.68 -43.82
CA GLU A 474 -6.29 -10.34 -45.14
C GLU A 474 -7.47 -11.24 -45.53
N LYS A 475 -8.35 -10.70 -46.38
CA LYS A 475 -9.49 -11.41 -47.03
C LYS A 475 -10.36 -12.20 -46.02
N LYS A 476 -10.67 -13.47 -46.32
CA LYS A 476 -11.55 -14.33 -45.49
C LYS A 476 -11.03 -14.63 -44.06
N GLY A 477 -9.73 -14.42 -43.80
CA GLY A 477 -9.10 -14.59 -42.51
C GLY A 477 -9.07 -13.33 -41.63
N ARG A 478 -9.62 -12.20 -42.11
CA ARG A 478 -9.55 -10.91 -41.42
C ARG A 478 -10.28 -10.96 -40.08
N ARG A 479 -9.56 -10.54 -39.01
CA ARG A 479 -10.08 -10.43 -37.66
C ARG A 479 -10.02 -8.98 -37.22
N TYR A 480 -10.85 -8.63 -36.25
CA TYR A 480 -10.95 -7.27 -35.74
C TYR A 480 -10.79 -7.32 -34.21
N GLY A 481 -9.90 -6.46 -33.71
CA GLY A 481 -9.62 -6.27 -32.29
C GLY A 481 -9.63 -4.80 -31.90
N ILE A 482 -9.55 -4.51 -30.64
CA ILE A 482 -9.42 -3.15 -30.09
C ILE A 482 -7.98 -2.70 -30.14
#